data_6ab7b70e46bb64eb040109cc0ea2085f
#
_entry.id   6ab7b70e46bb64eb040109cc0ea2085f
#
_cell.length_a   1.000
_cell.length_b   1.000
_cell.length_c   1.000
_cell.angle_alpha   90.00
_cell.angle_beta   90.00
_cell.angle_gamma   90.00
#
_symmetry.space_group_name_H-M   'P 1'
#
loop_
_entity.id
_entity.type
_entity.pdbx_description
1 polymer ?
#
loop_
_entity_poly.entity_id
_entity_poly.type
_entity_poly.pdbx_seq_one_letter_code
_entity_poly.pdbx_strand_id
1 'polypeptide(L)'
;MQARYRTDYAGEFVILETRWTGGRKTQTREWVSNPIENHHISGRAACIGSAFDADRFNHVRLQRHRGGLLGSKKLQTYGVGDIASTMRLDFAVETRVSQLATLKESGYTEKNIVYTTARQCLAHPGEFYLLPHSPGLLDIAVLPYLAAFDGHQEIFMLGYNRETAVENATWSQQVRNVVDAYPGVKFYFVGEPSNMYEAWLEPANTQAMTYREFIGYCDV
;
A
#
# COMPACT_ATOMS: atom_id res chain seq x y z
N MET A 1 0.89 -10.77 22.79
CA MET A 1 0.86 -9.59 21.91
C MET A 1 0.22 -10.04 20.62
N GLN A 2 -0.85 -9.40 20.17
CA GLN A 2 -1.53 -9.76 18.91
C GLN A 2 -1.12 -8.76 17.83
N ALA A 3 -0.42 -9.23 16.83
CA ALA A 3 -0.25 -8.50 15.58
C ALA A 3 -1.32 -8.98 14.58
N ARG A 4 -1.73 -8.11 13.66
CA ARG A 4 -2.68 -8.44 12.61
C ARG A 4 -1.91 -8.72 11.32
N TYR A 5 -2.26 -9.80 10.65
CA TYR A 5 -1.65 -10.23 9.40
C TYR A 5 -2.72 -10.53 8.36
N ARG A 6 -2.31 -10.60 7.12
CA ARG A 6 -3.16 -11.06 6.02
C ARG A 6 -2.90 -12.55 5.75
N THR A 7 -3.96 -13.33 5.47
CA THR A 7 -3.88 -14.78 5.30
C THR A 7 -3.30 -15.22 3.96
N ASP A 8 -3.28 -14.34 2.98
CA ASP A 8 -2.73 -14.62 1.65
C ASP A 8 -1.19 -14.61 1.60
N TYR A 9 -0.55 -14.30 2.70
CA TYR A 9 0.88 -14.56 2.80
C TYR A 9 1.11 -16.06 2.87
N ALA A 10 1.73 -16.60 1.82
CA ALA A 10 2.21 -17.96 1.85
C ALA A 10 3.34 -18.04 2.90
N GLY A 11 3.00 -18.43 4.11
CA GLY A 11 3.98 -18.63 5.16
C GLY A 11 3.50 -18.25 6.55
N GLU A 12 4.19 -18.79 7.50
CA GLU A 12 4.01 -18.51 8.92
C GLU A 12 4.88 -17.33 9.31
N PHE A 13 4.32 -16.41 10.12
CA PHE A 13 5.07 -15.29 10.68
C PHE A 13 5.60 -15.65 12.04
N VAL A 14 6.84 -15.24 12.30
CA VAL A 14 7.44 -15.39 13.62
C VAL A 14 7.24 -14.12 14.42
N ILE A 15 6.45 -14.20 15.48
CA ILE A 15 6.43 -13.15 16.49
C ILE A 15 7.51 -13.46 17.50
N LEU A 16 8.46 -12.52 17.64
CA LEU A 16 9.46 -12.54 18.70
C LEU A 16 8.94 -11.76 19.89
N GLU A 17 8.45 -12.46 20.91
CA GLU A 17 8.12 -11.83 22.15
C GLU A 17 9.33 -11.85 23.10
N THR A 18 9.78 -10.66 23.51
CA THR A 18 10.84 -10.53 24.51
C THR A 18 10.21 -10.13 25.83
N ARG A 19 10.30 -11.01 26.83
CA ARG A 19 9.87 -10.71 28.20
C ARG A 19 11.09 -10.62 29.12
N TRP A 20 11.03 -9.66 30.03
CA TRP A 20 11.99 -9.55 31.12
C TRP A 20 11.30 -9.98 32.43
N THR A 21 11.79 -11.05 33.01
CA THR A 21 11.28 -11.54 34.29
C THR A 21 12.46 -11.77 35.25
N GLY A 22 12.47 -11.04 36.36
CA GLY A 22 13.54 -11.16 37.34
C GLY A 22 14.95 -10.85 36.82
N GLY A 23 15.08 -9.87 35.91
CA GLY A 23 16.36 -9.51 35.29
C GLY A 23 16.83 -10.45 34.16
N ARG A 24 16.07 -11.48 33.86
CA ARG A 24 16.38 -12.46 32.83
C ARG A 24 15.56 -12.17 31.56
N LYS A 25 16.25 -12.08 30.44
CA LYS A 25 15.64 -11.92 29.11
C LYS A 25 15.20 -13.29 28.58
N THR A 26 13.90 -13.47 28.38
CA THR A 26 13.34 -14.66 27.72
C THR A 26 12.79 -14.26 26.37
N GLN A 27 13.15 -14.99 25.33
CA GLN A 27 12.67 -14.77 23.97
C GLN A 27 11.84 -15.99 23.56
N THR A 28 10.55 -15.79 23.31
CA THR A 28 9.67 -16.81 22.75
C THR A 28 9.43 -16.51 21.28
N ARG A 29 9.46 -17.54 20.45
CA ARG A 29 9.05 -17.49 19.04
C ARG A 29 7.70 -18.14 18.95
N GLU A 30 6.73 -17.39 18.42
CA GLU A 30 5.41 -17.93 18.13
C GLU A 30 5.14 -17.79 16.65
N TRP A 31 4.78 -18.90 16.02
CA TRP A 31 4.29 -18.92 14.64
C TRP A 31 2.81 -18.61 14.67
N VAL A 32 2.42 -17.55 14.00
CA VAL A 32 1.03 -17.09 14.01
C VAL A 32 0.49 -17.18 12.60
N SER A 33 -0.62 -17.90 12.46
CA SER A 33 -1.40 -17.86 11.23
C SER A 33 -2.05 -16.49 11.09
N ASN A 34 -2.13 -16.00 9.86
CA ASN A 34 -2.74 -14.71 9.58
C ASN A 34 -4.25 -14.75 9.88
N PRO A 35 -4.79 -13.89 10.75
CA PRO A 35 -6.21 -13.92 11.12
C PRO A 35 -7.14 -13.27 10.08
N ILE A 36 -6.60 -12.69 9.02
CA ILE A 36 -7.41 -11.97 8.02
C ILE A 36 -7.21 -12.62 6.67
N GLU A 37 -8.29 -13.18 6.17
CA GLU A 37 -8.34 -13.61 4.78
C GLU A 37 -8.24 -12.39 3.86
N ASN A 38 -7.29 -12.43 2.94
CA ASN A 38 -7.25 -11.46 1.89
C ASN A 38 -8.14 -11.90 0.75
N HIS A 39 -9.30 -11.32 0.69
CA HIS A 39 -10.16 -11.49 -0.45
C HIS A 39 -9.78 -10.47 -1.51
N HIS A 40 -8.99 -10.88 -2.50
CA HIS A 40 -8.88 -10.14 -3.74
C HIS A 40 -10.22 -10.12 -4.42
N ILE A 41 -10.98 -9.08 -4.16
CA ILE A 41 -12.25 -8.88 -4.84
C ILE A 41 -12.02 -8.25 -6.21
N SER A 42 -10.82 -7.80 -6.49
CA SER A 42 -10.45 -7.20 -7.77
C SER A 42 -9.05 -7.64 -8.20
N GLY A 43 -8.88 -7.97 -9.47
CA GLY A 43 -7.56 -8.14 -10.10
C GLY A 43 -6.80 -6.81 -10.28
N ARG A 44 -7.42 -5.69 -9.92
CA ARG A 44 -6.94 -4.32 -10.14
C ARG A 44 -6.74 -3.57 -8.84
N ALA A 45 -5.67 -2.78 -8.78
CA ALA A 45 -5.38 -1.90 -7.67
C ALA A 45 -5.04 -0.49 -8.15
N ALA A 46 -5.40 0.53 -7.36
CA ALA A 46 -4.92 1.90 -7.50
C ALA A 46 -3.99 2.24 -6.34
N CYS A 47 -2.75 2.55 -6.64
CA CYS A 47 -1.77 3.07 -5.70
C CYS A 47 -1.76 4.60 -5.78
N ILE A 48 -2.12 5.26 -4.69
CA ILE A 48 -2.32 6.70 -4.63
C ILE A 48 -1.17 7.33 -3.87
N GLY A 49 -0.24 7.91 -4.59
CA GLY A 49 0.93 8.59 -4.05
C GLY A 49 0.62 9.99 -3.53
N SER A 50 1.59 10.58 -2.82
CA SER A 50 1.46 11.89 -2.17
C SER A 50 1.28 13.06 -3.15
N ALA A 51 1.76 12.93 -4.39
CA ALA A 51 1.58 13.93 -5.45
C ALA A 51 0.25 13.77 -6.23
N PHE A 52 -0.69 13.03 -5.67
CA PHE A 52 -2.02 12.89 -6.25
C PHE A 52 -2.77 14.23 -6.22
N ASP A 53 -3.18 14.66 -7.40
CA ASP A 53 -3.91 15.92 -7.59
C ASP A 53 -5.42 15.64 -7.54
N ALA A 54 -6.02 15.93 -6.40
CA ALA A 54 -7.45 15.75 -6.18
C ALA A 54 -8.32 16.69 -7.04
N ASP A 55 -7.77 17.81 -7.51
CA ASP A 55 -8.49 18.74 -8.37
C ASP A 55 -8.61 18.21 -9.82
N ARG A 56 -7.61 17.45 -10.25
CA ARG A 56 -7.61 16.84 -11.60
C ARG A 56 -8.39 15.53 -11.66
N PHE A 57 -8.50 14.84 -10.54
CA PHE A 57 -9.22 13.57 -10.46
C PHE A 57 -10.11 13.53 -9.23
N ASN A 58 -11.40 13.47 -9.45
CA ASN A 58 -12.37 13.36 -8.35
C ASN A 58 -12.27 11.98 -7.67
N HIS A 59 -11.56 11.93 -6.55
CA HIS A 59 -11.36 10.73 -5.74
C HIS A 59 -12.67 10.07 -5.25
N VAL A 60 -13.79 10.80 -5.21
CA VAL A 60 -15.11 10.23 -4.91
C VAL A 60 -15.47 9.11 -5.88
N ARG A 61 -14.95 9.15 -7.11
CA ARG A 61 -15.13 8.07 -8.09
C ARG A 61 -14.50 6.77 -7.57
N LEU A 62 -13.28 6.82 -7.03
CA LEU A 62 -12.64 5.64 -6.42
C LEU A 62 -13.41 5.14 -5.20
N GLN A 63 -13.99 6.04 -4.41
CA GLN A 63 -14.77 5.66 -3.23
C GLN A 63 -16.07 4.95 -3.56
N ARG A 64 -16.72 5.28 -4.68
CA ARG A 64 -17.96 4.61 -5.14
C ARG A 64 -17.75 3.12 -5.42
N HIS A 65 -16.55 2.73 -5.77
CA HIS A 65 -16.20 1.33 -6.05
C HIS A 65 -15.74 0.57 -4.80
N ARG A 66 -15.76 1.19 -3.64
CA ARG A 66 -15.62 0.48 -2.37
C ARG A 66 -16.87 -0.33 -2.12
N GLY A 67 -16.89 -1.51 -2.67
CA GLY A 67 -17.90 -2.49 -2.29
C GLY A 67 -17.86 -2.69 -0.78
N GLY A 68 -19.00 -2.74 -0.13
CA GLY A 68 -19.10 -3.37 1.18
C GLY A 68 -18.59 -4.82 1.10
N LEU A 69 -18.59 -5.53 2.20
CA LEU A 69 -18.10 -6.92 2.32
C LEU A 69 -18.59 -7.88 1.20
N LEU A 70 -19.66 -7.56 0.51
CA LEU A 70 -20.29 -8.37 -0.52
C LEU A 70 -20.34 -7.69 -1.90
N GLY A 71 -19.80 -6.47 -2.03
CA GLY A 71 -19.78 -5.78 -3.32
C GLY A 71 -18.59 -6.19 -4.17
N SER A 72 -18.82 -6.48 -5.46
CA SER A 72 -17.71 -6.64 -6.41
C SER A 72 -16.98 -5.32 -6.56
N LYS A 73 -15.77 -5.23 -6.02
CA LYS A 73 -14.91 -4.10 -6.28
C LYS A 73 -14.28 -4.23 -7.65
N LYS A 74 -14.38 -3.15 -8.43
CA LYS A 74 -13.63 -3.06 -9.68
C LYS A 74 -12.17 -2.72 -9.45
N LEU A 75 -11.85 -2.07 -8.31
CA LEU A 75 -10.53 -1.54 -8.00
C LEU A 75 -10.34 -1.47 -6.48
N GLN A 76 -9.23 -2.00 -5.98
CA GLN A 76 -8.80 -1.79 -4.59
C GLN A 76 -7.84 -0.61 -4.49
N THR A 77 -7.95 0.18 -3.43
CA THR A 77 -7.17 1.41 -3.24
C THR A 77 -6.12 1.25 -2.16
N TYR A 78 -4.88 1.60 -2.50
CA TYR A 78 -3.73 1.67 -1.62
C TYR A 78 -3.23 3.11 -1.57
N GLY A 79 -2.91 3.63 -0.41
CA GLY A 79 -2.40 4.99 -0.32
C GLY A 79 -1.59 5.24 0.95
N VAL A 80 -0.78 6.30 0.94
CA VAL A 80 -0.01 6.75 2.10
C VAL A 80 -0.88 7.47 3.12
N GLY A 81 -0.38 7.63 4.34
CA GLY A 81 -1.10 8.22 5.45
C GLY A 81 -1.67 9.63 5.18
N ASP A 82 -0.97 10.45 4.40
CA ASP A 82 -1.47 11.78 4.00
C ASP A 82 -2.74 11.68 3.16
N ILE A 83 -2.81 10.72 2.25
CA ILE A 83 -4.01 10.43 1.46
C ILE A 83 -5.12 9.85 2.33
N ALA A 84 -4.78 9.01 3.31
CA ALA A 84 -5.74 8.45 4.26
C ALA A 84 -6.48 9.51 5.08
N SER A 85 -5.86 10.67 5.29
CA SER A 85 -6.51 11.81 5.97
C SER A 85 -7.59 12.50 5.14
N THR A 86 -7.50 12.40 3.81
CA THR A 86 -8.41 13.07 2.87
C THR A 86 -9.45 12.15 2.26
N MET A 87 -9.13 10.87 2.13
CA MET A 87 -10.04 9.88 1.59
C MET A 87 -9.92 8.55 2.31
N ARG A 88 -11.01 7.81 2.37
CA ARG A 88 -11.00 6.46 2.89
C ARG A 88 -10.42 5.49 1.86
N LEU A 89 -9.31 4.85 2.18
CA LEU A 89 -8.64 3.83 1.39
C LEU A 89 -9.09 2.42 1.81
N ASP A 90 -8.90 1.44 0.93
CA ASP A 90 -9.01 0.04 1.34
C ASP A 90 -7.82 -0.36 2.20
N PHE A 91 -6.63 0.08 1.81
CA PHE A 91 -5.38 -0.17 2.52
C PHE A 91 -4.57 1.11 2.60
N ALA A 92 -4.34 1.59 3.81
CA ALA A 92 -3.37 2.65 4.05
C ALA A 92 -2.02 2.05 4.42
N VAL A 93 -0.94 2.70 4.00
CA VAL A 93 0.43 2.35 4.41
C VAL A 93 1.07 3.59 5.01
N GLU A 94 1.62 3.45 6.21
CA GLU A 94 2.33 4.54 6.85
C GLU A 94 3.49 4.00 7.69
N THR A 95 4.67 4.55 7.47
CA THR A 95 5.88 4.17 8.20
C THR A 95 6.40 5.25 9.13
N ARG A 96 5.92 6.49 8.97
CA ARG A 96 6.29 7.65 9.79
C ARG A 96 5.51 7.65 11.11
N VAL A 97 6.24 7.70 12.22
CA VAL A 97 5.65 7.61 13.57
C VAL A 97 4.63 8.71 13.85
N SER A 98 4.92 9.94 13.42
CA SER A 98 4.02 11.08 13.63
C SER A 98 2.67 10.89 12.91
N GLN A 99 2.70 10.43 11.67
CA GLN A 99 1.49 10.19 10.90
C GLN A 99 0.68 8.99 11.41
N LEU A 100 1.35 7.95 11.91
CA LEU A 100 0.67 6.84 12.57
C LEU A 100 -0.08 7.31 13.82
N ALA A 101 0.52 8.21 14.61
CA ALA A 101 -0.14 8.82 15.76
C ALA A 101 -1.39 9.60 15.33
N THR A 102 -1.29 10.42 14.29
CA THR A 102 -2.43 11.18 13.74
C THR A 102 -3.56 10.27 13.26
N LEU A 103 -3.24 9.19 12.53
CA LEU A 103 -4.23 8.21 12.07
C LEU A 103 -4.92 7.50 13.24
N LYS A 104 -4.18 7.21 14.30
CA LYS A 104 -4.73 6.62 15.52
C LYS A 104 -5.63 7.61 16.26
N GLU A 105 -5.17 8.82 16.52
CA GLU A 105 -5.92 9.87 17.24
C GLU A 105 -7.22 10.24 16.52
N SER A 106 -7.23 10.20 15.19
CA SER A 106 -8.43 10.41 14.38
C SER A 106 -9.43 9.24 14.42
N GLY A 107 -9.08 8.11 15.02
CA GLY A 107 -9.89 6.88 15.00
C GLY A 107 -9.90 6.18 13.63
N TYR A 108 -9.01 6.57 12.70
CA TYR A 108 -8.95 5.96 11.37
C TYR A 108 -8.61 4.46 11.45
N THR A 109 -7.70 4.08 12.34
CA THR A 109 -7.23 2.71 12.53
C THR A 109 -8.30 1.75 13.08
N GLU A 110 -9.31 2.26 13.75
CA GLU A 110 -10.42 1.44 14.27
C GLU A 110 -11.30 0.84 13.16
N LYS A 111 -11.38 1.54 12.03
CA LYS A 111 -12.33 1.24 10.94
C LYS A 111 -11.65 0.90 9.62
N ASN A 112 -10.33 1.06 9.53
CA ASN A 112 -9.58 0.90 8.30
C ASN A 112 -8.30 0.10 8.54
N ILE A 113 -7.83 -0.55 7.49
CA ILE A 113 -6.58 -1.30 7.52
C ILE A 113 -5.43 -0.33 7.30
N VAL A 114 -4.50 -0.28 8.25
CA VAL A 114 -3.28 0.51 8.17
C VAL A 114 -2.08 -0.41 8.32
N TYR A 115 -1.29 -0.52 7.28
CA TYR A 115 -0.04 -1.29 7.28
C TYR A 115 1.12 -0.42 7.77
N THR A 116 1.98 -1.04 8.56
CA THR A 116 3.20 -0.38 9.04
C THR A 116 4.33 -1.37 9.29
N THR A 117 5.48 -0.87 9.75
CA THR A 117 6.64 -1.68 10.06
C THR A 117 6.44 -2.57 11.29
N ALA A 118 7.20 -3.66 11.38
CA ALA A 118 7.18 -4.56 12.53
C ALA A 118 7.41 -3.82 13.86
N ARG A 119 8.31 -2.83 13.88
CA ARG A 119 8.58 -2.03 15.07
C ARG A 119 7.33 -1.31 15.58
N GLN A 120 6.53 -0.75 14.68
CA GLN A 120 5.32 -0.03 15.05
C GLN A 120 4.19 -0.98 15.47
N CYS A 121 4.07 -2.12 14.80
CA CYS A 121 3.13 -3.16 15.22
C CYS A 121 3.44 -3.68 16.64
N LEU A 122 4.73 -3.79 16.99
CA LEU A 122 5.18 -4.19 18.32
C LEU A 122 4.93 -3.10 19.38
N ALA A 123 5.10 -1.83 19.00
CA ALA A 123 4.84 -0.70 19.89
C ALA A 123 3.34 -0.48 20.17
N HIS A 124 2.48 -0.85 19.21
CA HIS A 124 1.03 -0.66 19.25
C HIS A 124 0.29 -1.97 18.94
N PRO A 125 0.28 -2.95 19.87
CA PRO A 125 -0.30 -4.26 19.61
C PRO A 125 -1.79 -4.20 19.26
N GLY A 126 -2.15 -4.85 18.15
CA GLY A 126 -3.54 -4.94 17.71
C GLY A 126 -4.08 -3.71 16.95
N GLU A 127 -3.28 -2.65 16.78
CA GLU A 127 -3.70 -1.42 16.11
C GLU A 127 -3.42 -1.44 14.61
N PHE A 128 -2.27 -1.96 14.23
CA PHE A 128 -1.75 -1.91 12.86
C PHE A 128 -1.53 -3.29 12.27
N TYR A 129 -1.44 -3.34 10.96
CA TYR A 129 -1.13 -4.52 10.18
C TYR A 129 0.35 -4.50 9.77
N LEU A 130 0.99 -5.65 9.83
CA LEU A 130 2.40 -5.79 9.48
C LEU A 130 2.59 -5.75 7.96
N LEU A 131 3.50 -4.89 7.49
CA LEU A 131 4.00 -4.95 6.12
C LEU A 131 4.74 -6.29 5.89
N PRO A 132 4.41 -7.03 4.82
CA PRO A 132 5.05 -8.30 4.54
C PRO A 132 6.53 -8.13 4.26
N HIS A 133 7.32 -9.09 4.75
CA HIS A 133 8.76 -9.19 4.51
C HIS A 133 9.62 -7.96 4.83
N SER A 134 9.08 -6.92 5.42
CA SER A 134 9.80 -5.67 5.77
C SER A 134 10.74 -5.23 4.65
N PRO A 135 10.26 -4.89 3.45
CA PRO A 135 11.07 -4.76 2.24
C PRO A 135 12.08 -3.61 2.28
N GLY A 136 12.06 -2.77 3.33
CA GLY A 136 12.90 -1.59 3.42
C GLY A 136 12.56 -0.50 2.40
N LEU A 137 11.41 -0.59 1.77
CA LEU A 137 10.91 0.39 0.84
C LEU A 137 10.41 1.64 1.58
N LEU A 138 10.61 2.78 0.97
CA LEU A 138 10.22 4.07 1.52
C LEU A 138 8.91 4.55 0.91
N ASP A 139 8.08 5.18 1.73
CA ASP A 139 6.89 5.92 1.34
C ASP A 139 6.05 5.22 0.27
N ILE A 140 5.84 5.92 -0.84
CA ILE A 140 4.93 5.46 -1.90
C ILE A 140 5.47 4.29 -2.73
N ALA A 141 6.76 3.94 -2.62
CA ALA A 141 7.30 2.72 -3.26
C ALA A 141 6.75 1.43 -2.61
N VAL A 142 6.30 1.51 -1.36
CA VAL A 142 5.66 0.38 -0.67
C VAL A 142 4.29 0.03 -1.29
N LEU A 143 3.56 1.02 -1.84
CA LEU A 143 2.20 0.81 -2.34
C LEU A 143 2.15 -0.20 -3.49
N PRO A 144 2.92 -0.01 -4.60
CA PRO A 144 2.93 -0.97 -5.69
C PRO A 144 3.51 -2.33 -5.27
N TYR A 145 4.47 -2.34 -4.34
CA TYR A 145 4.96 -3.60 -3.76
C TYR A 145 3.83 -4.36 -3.06
N LEU A 146 3.09 -3.71 -2.16
CA LEU A 146 2.02 -4.34 -1.42
C LEU A 146 0.89 -4.80 -2.35
N ALA A 147 0.51 -3.98 -3.32
CA ALA A 147 -0.52 -4.34 -4.30
C ALA A 147 -0.11 -5.55 -5.17
N ALA A 148 1.15 -5.60 -5.63
CA ALA A 148 1.68 -6.73 -6.39
C ALA A 148 1.79 -8.00 -5.52
N PHE A 149 2.28 -7.85 -4.28
CA PHE A 149 2.36 -8.93 -3.30
C PHE A 149 0.98 -9.51 -2.98
N ASP A 150 -0.04 -8.66 -2.94
CA ASP A 150 -1.44 -9.05 -2.73
C ASP A 150 -2.04 -9.79 -3.95
N GLY A 151 -1.33 -9.85 -5.07
CA GLY A 151 -1.71 -10.64 -6.25
C GLY A 151 -2.50 -9.88 -7.31
N HIS A 152 -2.58 -8.54 -7.23
CA HIS A 152 -3.21 -7.75 -8.29
C HIS A 152 -2.41 -7.86 -9.59
N GLN A 153 -3.13 -8.01 -10.69
CA GLN A 153 -2.54 -8.19 -12.03
C GLN A 153 -2.35 -6.87 -12.78
N GLU A 154 -3.12 -5.86 -12.41
CA GLU A 154 -3.09 -4.53 -12.99
C GLU A 154 -3.03 -3.50 -11.86
N ILE A 155 -1.98 -2.67 -11.84
CA ILE A 155 -1.74 -1.68 -10.80
C ILE A 155 -1.65 -0.30 -11.43
N PHE A 156 -2.53 0.60 -11.00
CA PHE A 156 -2.62 1.98 -11.48
C PHE A 156 -1.94 2.90 -10.48
N MET A 157 -0.92 3.62 -10.94
CA MET A 157 -0.03 4.47 -10.15
C MET A 157 -0.48 5.93 -10.29
N LEU A 158 -1.31 6.44 -9.38
CA LEU A 158 -1.82 7.80 -9.36
C LEU A 158 -0.97 8.70 -8.47
N GLY A 159 -0.62 9.88 -8.93
CA GLY A 159 0.26 10.79 -8.17
C GLY A 159 1.74 10.37 -8.18
N TYR A 160 2.15 9.59 -9.18
CA TYR A 160 3.54 9.24 -9.47
C TYR A 160 3.99 10.08 -10.66
N ASN A 161 4.67 11.18 -10.39
CA ASN A 161 5.06 12.14 -11.41
C ASN A 161 6.58 12.33 -11.50
N ARG A 162 7.03 12.98 -12.57
CA ARG A 162 8.42 13.24 -12.84
C ARG A 162 9.08 14.12 -11.78
N GLU A 163 8.39 15.14 -11.29
CA GLU A 163 8.89 16.07 -10.29
C GLU A 163 9.30 15.31 -9.02
N THR A 164 8.38 14.54 -8.45
CA THR A 164 8.64 13.72 -7.27
C THR A 164 9.73 12.67 -7.51
N ALA A 165 9.79 12.09 -8.72
CA ALA A 165 10.82 11.11 -9.07
C ALA A 165 12.23 11.73 -9.11
N VAL A 166 12.35 12.95 -9.62
CA VAL A 166 13.62 13.68 -9.71
C VAL A 166 14.07 14.18 -8.33
N GLU A 167 13.14 14.68 -7.53
CA GLU A 167 13.42 15.17 -6.18
C GLU A 167 13.89 14.04 -5.23
N ASN A 168 13.44 12.83 -5.44
CA ASN A 168 13.79 11.67 -4.60
C ASN A 168 14.27 10.47 -5.43
N ALA A 169 15.56 10.49 -5.77
CA ALA A 169 16.18 9.44 -6.57
C ALA A 169 16.12 8.05 -5.92
N THR A 170 16.24 7.97 -4.58
CA THR A 170 16.15 6.69 -3.85
C THR A 170 14.76 6.08 -4.01
N TRP A 171 13.74 6.89 -3.80
CA TRP A 171 12.36 6.47 -3.96
C TRP A 171 12.05 6.08 -5.41
N SER A 172 12.51 6.87 -6.37
CA SER A 172 12.35 6.59 -7.81
C SER A 172 12.94 5.24 -8.20
N GLN A 173 14.16 4.94 -7.72
CA GLN A 173 14.80 3.66 -7.94
C GLN A 173 14.04 2.50 -7.26
N GLN A 174 13.50 2.71 -6.09
CA GLN A 174 12.70 1.69 -5.41
C GLN A 174 11.42 1.35 -6.15
N VAL A 175 10.71 2.33 -6.71
CA VAL A 175 9.55 2.09 -7.59
C VAL A 175 9.96 1.24 -8.79
N ARG A 176 11.08 1.59 -9.45
CA ARG A 176 11.61 0.81 -10.57
C ARG A 176 11.93 -0.62 -10.17
N ASN A 177 12.58 -0.83 -9.03
CA ASN A 177 12.92 -2.16 -8.52
C ASN A 177 11.66 -3.02 -8.27
N VAL A 178 10.57 -2.40 -7.78
CA VAL A 178 9.31 -3.12 -7.60
C VAL A 178 8.73 -3.55 -8.95
N VAL A 179 8.71 -2.66 -9.92
CA VAL A 179 8.22 -2.97 -11.28
C VAL A 179 9.01 -4.12 -11.90
N ASP A 180 10.33 -4.08 -11.80
CA ASP A 180 11.21 -5.11 -12.34
C ASP A 180 11.07 -6.47 -11.61
N ALA A 181 10.75 -6.44 -10.31
CA ALA A 181 10.55 -7.65 -9.50
C ALA A 181 9.25 -8.40 -9.82
N TYR A 182 8.27 -7.72 -10.42
CA TYR A 182 6.96 -8.30 -10.76
C TYR A 182 6.66 -8.25 -12.27
N PRO A 183 7.42 -8.95 -13.11
CA PRO A 183 7.27 -8.85 -14.58
C PRO A 183 5.92 -9.36 -15.11
N GLY A 184 5.19 -10.15 -14.31
CA GLY A 184 3.85 -10.64 -14.67
C GLY A 184 2.71 -9.65 -14.32
N VAL A 185 3.02 -8.56 -13.63
CA VAL A 185 2.05 -7.52 -13.24
C VAL A 185 2.18 -6.35 -14.21
N LYS A 186 1.05 -5.79 -14.64
CA LYS A 186 1.01 -4.58 -15.46
C LYS A 186 0.91 -3.34 -14.58
N PHE A 187 1.82 -2.40 -14.76
CA PHE A 187 1.83 -1.12 -14.05
C PHE A 187 1.48 0.01 -15.00
N TYR A 188 0.45 0.77 -14.66
CA TYR A 188 -0.03 1.91 -15.43
C TYR A 188 0.26 3.20 -14.66
N PHE A 189 1.16 4.04 -15.16
CA PHE A 189 1.41 5.36 -14.60
C PHE A 189 0.36 6.34 -15.10
N VAL A 190 -0.53 6.77 -14.19
CA VAL A 190 -1.71 7.56 -14.54
C VAL A 190 -1.46 9.04 -14.29
N GLY A 191 -1.56 9.84 -15.33
CA GLY A 191 -1.37 11.29 -15.27
C GLY A 191 -1.18 11.91 -16.64
N GLU A 192 -0.68 13.15 -16.66
CA GLU A 192 -0.36 13.84 -17.91
C GLU A 192 0.92 13.27 -18.53
N PRO A 193 0.94 12.93 -19.82
CA PRO A 193 2.11 12.34 -20.48
C PRO A 193 3.38 13.18 -20.34
N SER A 194 3.26 14.50 -20.36
CA SER A 194 4.39 15.43 -20.21
C SER A 194 5.03 15.41 -18.79
N ASN A 195 4.33 14.87 -17.81
CA ASN A 195 4.78 14.79 -16.42
C ASN A 195 5.15 13.35 -15.98
N MET A 196 5.28 12.44 -16.94
CA MET A 196 5.74 11.08 -16.66
C MET A 196 7.26 11.02 -16.53
N TYR A 197 7.73 10.13 -15.65
CA TYR A 197 9.16 9.84 -15.51
C TYR A 197 9.55 8.71 -16.45
N GLU A 198 10.36 9.01 -17.47
CA GLU A 198 10.69 8.09 -18.56
C GLU A 198 11.27 6.75 -18.07
N ALA A 199 12.15 6.78 -17.07
CA ALA A 199 12.77 5.57 -16.55
C ALA A 199 11.77 4.57 -15.96
N TRP A 200 10.59 5.00 -15.54
CA TRP A 200 9.55 4.07 -15.10
C TRP A 200 8.79 3.41 -16.24
N LEU A 201 8.87 3.97 -17.44
CA LEU A 201 8.19 3.47 -18.64
C LEU A 201 9.05 2.57 -19.52
N GLU A 202 10.32 2.38 -19.17
CA GLU A 202 11.23 1.48 -19.89
C GLU A 202 10.87 -0.03 -19.77
N PRO A 203 10.42 -0.55 -18.59
CA PRO A 203 10.07 -1.96 -18.47
C PRO A 203 8.88 -2.34 -19.36
N ALA A 204 8.94 -3.52 -19.96
CA ALA A 204 7.89 -3.99 -20.89
C ALA A 204 6.50 -4.18 -20.24
N ASN A 205 6.45 -4.27 -18.92
CA ASN A 205 5.23 -4.40 -18.14
C ASN A 205 4.68 -3.06 -17.63
N THR A 206 5.16 -1.94 -18.16
CA THR A 206 4.71 -0.59 -17.79
C THR A 206 4.07 0.14 -18.96
N GLN A 207 3.17 1.04 -18.64
CA GLN A 207 2.50 1.90 -19.63
C GLN A 207 2.09 3.24 -19.01
N ALA A 208 2.20 4.33 -19.78
CA ALA A 208 1.57 5.60 -19.44
C ALA A 208 0.07 5.56 -19.78
N MET A 209 -0.74 6.22 -18.96
CA MET A 209 -2.19 6.31 -19.13
C MET A 209 -2.67 7.68 -18.66
N THR A 210 -3.52 8.33 -19.42
CA THR A 210 -4.17 9.57 -18.97
C THR A 210 -5.27 9.28 -17.96
N TYR A 211 -5.66 10.27 -17.14
CA TYR A 211 -6.81 10.14 -16.25
C TYR A 211 -8.11 9.77 -16.98
N ARG A 212 -8.31 10.28 -18.19
CA ARG A 212 -9.48 9.97 -19.01
C ARG A 212 -9.50 8.50 -19.41
N GLU A 213 -8.37 7.97 -19.84
CA GLU A 213 -8.23 6.55 -20.20
C GLU A 213 -8.43 5.67 -18.99
N PHE A 214 -7.82 6.02 -17.83
CA PHE A 214 -7.99 5.30 -16.58
C PHE A 214 -9.47 5.21 -16.15
N ILE A 215 -10.19 6.35 -16.20
CA ILE A 215 -11.62 6.41 -15.88
C ILE A 215 -12.42 5.46 -16.81
N GLY A 216 -12.17 5.52 -18.10
CA GLY A 216 -12.85 4.66 -19.07
C GLY A 216 -12.49 3.18 -18.93
N TYR A 217 -11.21 2.89 -18.69
CA TYR A 217 -10.71 1.52 -18.56
C TYR A 217 -11.19 0.82 -17.29
N CYS A 218 -11.21 1.53 -16.18
CA CYS A 218 -11.65 1.00 -14.90
C CYS A 218 -13.15 1.15 -14.66
N ASP A 219 -13.84 1.90 -15.51
CA ASP A 219 -15.27 2.24 -15.36
C ASP A 219 -15.55 2.87 -13.97
N VAL A 220 -14.72 3.85 -13.58
CA VAL A 220 -14.75 4.57 -12.30
C VAL A 220 -15.23 6.01 -12.45
#